data_3aedd93a465666999054742d8859d2d9
#
_entry.id   3aedd93a465666999054742d8859d2d9
#
_cell.length_a   1.000
_cell.length_b   1.000
_cell.length_c   1.000
_cell.angle_alpha   90.00
_cell.angle_beta   90.00
_cell.angle_gamma   90.00
#
_symmetry.space_group_name_H-M   'P 1'
#
loop_
_entity.id
_entity.type
_entity.pdbx_description
1 polymer ?
#
loop_
_entity_poly.entity_id
_entity_poly.type
_entity_poly.pdbx_seq_one_letter_code
_entity_poly.pdbx_strand_id
1 'polypeptide(L)'
;MATQVLMPALSPTMEEGTLAKWLVKEGDTVKSGQIIAEIETDKATMEFEAVDEGIVGKILVAEGSAGVKVNTPIAVLVEEGESADAAPAAAAPAPAAAAAPAPVAAAAAPAAPVAVVSKASPDWAEGTPMKTMTVREALREAMAEEMRGNGNVFLMGEEVGEYQGAYKISQGLLDEFGPKRVIDTPITEHGFAGIAVGAAWGGLNPIVEFMTFNFAMQAIDHIVNSAAKTNYMSGGQLGCPIVFRGPNGAAARVGAQHSQDYAAWYAALPGLKVVMPYSAADAKGLLKQAIRDPNPVIFLENEILYGRSFEVPDLADFTIPFGKARVWREGTDVTIVSFGIGMTYALEAADKLAADGISAEVIDLRTLRPIDYDTVLASVMKTNRCVTVEEGFPVGSIGNHLSAVIMERAFDYLDAPVINLCGKDVPMPYAANLEKLALVTTAEVVDAVKSVCYR
;
A
#
# COMPACT_ATOMS: atom_id res chain seq x y z
N MET A 1 -25.47 3.17 35.56
CA MET A 1 -25.93 2.07 34.66
C MET A 1 -25.00 0.88 34.86
N ALA A 2 -25.54 -0.34 34.92
CA ALA A 2 -24.74 -1.55 35.12
C ALA A 2 -23.82 -1.79 33.90
N THR A 3 -22.50 -1.86 34.11
CA THR A 3 -21.49 -2.07 33.07
C THR A 3 -20.98 -3.51 33.13
N GLN A 4 -20.95 -4.19 31.97
CA GLN A 4 -20.46 -5.57 31.89
C GLN A 4 -18.93 -5.58 31.73
N VAL A 5 -18.24 -6.34 32.57
CA VAL A 5 -16.81 -6.66 32.40
C VAL A 5 -16.74 -7.92 31.53
N LEU A 6 -16.07 -7.80 30.39
CA LEU A 6 -15.95 -8.87 29.41
C LEU A 6 -14.61 -9.59 29.53
N MET A 7 -14.58 -10.88 29.18
CA MET A 7 -13.34 -11.67 29.07
C MET A 7 -12.41 -11.02 28.04
N PRO A 8 -11.22 -10.53 28.43
CA PRO A 8 -10.32 -9.82 27.53
C PRO A 8 -9.58 -10.77 26.58
N ALA A 9 -9.15 -10.25 25.44
CA ALA A 9 -8.17 -10.90 24.56
C ALA A 9 -6.77 -10.48 25.01
N LEU A 10 -6.12 -11.26 25.87
CA LEU A 10 -4.77 -10.97 26.40
C LEU A 10 -3.64 -11.40 25.45
N SER A 11 -3.94 -12.06 24.35
CA SER A 11 -3.01 -12.33 23.26
C SER A 11 -3.73 -12.22 21.91
N PRO A 12 -3.01 -11.89 20.82
CA PRO A 12 -3.60 -11.69 19.48
C PRO A 12 -4.29 -12.96 18.91
N THR A 13 -4.00 -14.12 19.45
CA THR A 13 -4.52 -15.42 19.01
C THR A 13 -5.46 -16.06 20.03
N MET A 14 -5.77 -15.35 21.13
CA MET A 14 -6.62 -15.87 22.18
C MET A 14 -8.09 -15.83 21.77
N GLU A 15 -8.69 -16.99 21.62
CA GLU A 15 -10.14 -17.15 21.39
C GLU A 15 -10.89 -17.47 22.69
N GLU A 16 -10.22 -18.14 23.63
CA GLU A 16 -10.72 -18.50 24.95
C GLU A 16 -9.59 -18.54 25.97
N GLY A 17 -9.91 -18.43 27.27
CA GLY A 17 -8.95 -18.53 28.38
C GLY A 17 -9.57 -19.12 29.62
N THR A 18 -8.72 -19.35 30.60
CA THR A 18 -9.15 -19.80 31.95
C THR A 18 -9.12 -18.62 32.92
N LEU A 19 -10.23 -18.30 33.58
CA LEU A 19 -10.26 -17.34 34.65
C LEU A 19 -9.64 -17.99 35.88
N ALA A 20 -8.32 -17.81 36.08
CA ALA A 20 -7.56 -18.53 37.11
C ALA A 20 -7.92 -18.08 38.49
N LYS A 21 -8.10 -16.76 38.74
CA LYS A 21 -8.38 -16.22 40.05
C LYS A 21 -9.06 -14.85 39.97
N TRP A 22 -10.00 -14.59 40.88
CA TRP A 22 -10.52 -13.26 41.17
C TRP A 22 -9.73 -12.60 42.30
N LEU A 23 -9.32 -11.33 42.11
CA LEU A 23 -8.64 -10.51 43.10
C LEU A 23 -9.59 -9.52 43.79
N VAL A 24 -10.86 -9.53 43.40
CA VAL A 24 -11.96 -8.73 43.93
C VAL A 24 -13.16 -9.63 44.27
N LYS A 25 -14.06 -9.14 45.11
CA LYS A 25 -15.31 -9.83 45.52
C LYS A 25 -16.51 -8.96 45.19
N GLU A 26 -17.68 -9.57 45.16
CA GLU A 26 -18.95 -8.84 45.07
C GLU A 26 -19.08 -7.85 46.22
N GLY A 27 -19.39 -6.60 45.93
CA GLY A 27 -19.42 -5.49 46.86
C GLY A 27 -18.15 -4.65 46.95
N ASP A 28 -17.02 -5.09 46.35
CA ASP A 28 -15.79 -4.31 46.36
C ASP A 28 -15.86 -3.15 45.34
N THR A 29 -15.31 -2.01 45.73
CA THR A 29 -15.15 -0.86 44.81
C THR A 29 -13.90 -1.03 43.94
N VAL A 30 -14.06 -0.94 42.65
CA VAL A 30 -13.00 -1.07 41.63
C VAL A 30 -12.76 0.27 40.95
N LYS A 31 -11.49 0.60 40.71
CA LYS A 31 -11.05 1.78 39.97
C LYS A 31 -10.49 1.37 38.60
N SER A 32 -10.61 2.23 37.60
CA SER A 32 -9.97 2.02 36.31
C SER A 32 -8.44 1.82 36.48
N GLY A 33 -7.88 0.79 35.83
CA GLY A 33 -6.49 0.36 35.95
C GLY A 33 -6.18 -0.52 37.18
N GLN A 34 -7.17 -0.88 38.00
CA GLN A 34 -6.99 -1.81 39.13
C GLN A 34 -7.02 -3.25 38.62
N ILE A 35 -6.05 -4.07 39.08
CA ILE A 35 -6.02 -5.50 38.76
C ILE A 35 -7.20 -6.19 39.48
N ILE A 36 -8.06 -6.88 38.74
CA ILE A 36 -9.29 -7.50 39.23
C ILE A 36 -9.31 -9.01 39.09
N ALA A 37 -8.53 -9.57 38.17
CA ALA A 37 -8.46 -11.01 37.97
C ALA A 37 -7.11 -11.44 37.39
N GLU A 38 -6.80 -12.74 37.53
CA GLU A 38 -5.72 -13.43 36.84
C GLU A 38 -6.34 -14.37 35.81
N ILE A 39 -5.88 -14.28 34.54
CA ILE A 39 -6.38 -15.08 33.41
C ILE A 39 -5.21 -15.91 32.88
N GLU A 40 -5.42 -17.19 32.77
CA GLU A 40 -4.46 -18.12 32.17
C GLU A 40 -4.77 -18.28 30.66
N THR A 41 -3.77 -18.04 29.84
CA THR A 41 -3.78 -18.21 28.39
C THR A 41 -2.95 -19.44 28.02
N ASP A 42 -2.91 -19.77 26.73
CA ASP A 42 -2.06 -20.84 26.17
C ASP A 42 -0.54 -20.61 26.39
N LYS A 43 -0.13 -19.42 26.84
CA LYS A 43 1.29 -19.03 26.97
C LYS A 43 1.70 -18.63 28.38
N ALA A 44 0.82 -18.02 29.16
CA ALA A 44 1.12 -17.53 30.50
C ALA A 44 -0.14 -17.14 31.29
N THR A 45 -0.04 -17.06 32.60
CA THR A 45 -1.03 -16.36 33.44
C THR A 45 -0.76 -14.86 33.39
N MET A 46 -1.77 -14.07 33.12
CA MET A 46 -1.70 -12.63 32.98
C MET A 46 -2.68 -11.91 33.89
N GLU A 47 -2.27 -10.79 34.45
CA GLU A 47 -3.12 -9.91 35.22
C GLU A 47 -4.09 -9.15 34.33
N PHE A 48 -5.35 -9.05 34.75
CA PHE A 48 -6.40 -8.33 34.08
C PHE A 48 -6.83 -7.11 34.88
N GLU A 49 -6.70 -5.93 34.26
CA GLU A 49 -7.05 -4.64 34.84
C GLU A 49 -8.46 -4.22 34.45
N ALA A 50 -9.20 -3.62 35.37
CA ALA A 50 -10.50 -3.04 35.12
C ALA A 50 -10.38 -1.83 34.19
N VAL A 51 -11.18 -1.79 33.12
CA VAL A 51 -11.27 -0.63 32.21
C VAL A 51 -12.17 0.45 32.82
N ASP A 52 -13.25 0.03 33.46
CA ASP A 52 -14.27 0.90 34.06
C ASP A 52 -14.17 0.90 35.58
N GLU A 53 -14.68 1.95 36.24
CA GLU A 53 -14.81 2.05 37.68
C GLU A 53 -16.23 1.78 38.15
N GLY A 54 -16.40 1.26 39.36
CA GLY A 54 -17.69 0.93 39.93
C GLY A 54 -17.61 -0.04 41.10
N ILE A 55 -18.74 -0.56 41.54
CA ILE A 55 -18.83 -1.61 42.57
C ILE A 55 -19.08 -2.94 41.87
N VAL A 56 -18.35 -4.00 42.23
CA VAL A 56 -18.59 -5.35 41.70
C VAL A 56 -19.98 -5.81 42.18
N GLY A 57 -20.96 -5.70 41.28
CA GLY A 57 -22.35 -6.06 41.59
C GLY A 57 -22.57 -7.57 41.56
N LYS A 58 -22.00 -8.26 40.54
CA LYS A 58 -22.12 -9.71 40.39
C LYS A 58 -20.96 -10.31 39.62
N ILE A 59 -20.44 -11.45 40.11
CA ILE A 59 -19.47 -12.29 39.39
C ILE A 59 -20.26 -13.34 38.61
N LEU A 60 -20.11 -13.35 37.26
CA LEU A 60 -20.85 -14.23 36.35
C LEU A 60 -20.09 -15.52 36.02
N VAL A 61 -18.77 -15.48 36.09
CA VAL A 61 -17.90 -16.63 35.81
C VAL A 61 -17.09 -16.93 37.08
N ALA A 62 -17.18 -18.18 37.57
CA ALA A 62 -16.48 -18.60 38.75
C ALA A 62 -14.96 -18.72 38.55
N GLU A 63 -14.20 -18.54 39.63
CA GLU A 63 -12.77 -18.83 39.66
C GLU A 63 -12.49 -20.28 39.25
N GLY A 64 -11.44 -20.50 38.42
CA GLY A 64 -11.07 -21.79 37.87
C GLY A 64 -11.85 -22.22 36.64
N SER A 65 -12.73 -21.36 36.08
CA SER A 65 -13.50 -21.69 34.88
C SER A 65 -12.60 -21.67 33.65
N ALA A 66 -12.47 -22.82 32.97
CA ALA A 66 -11.70 -22.96 31.72
C ALA A 66 -12.60 -22.78 30.49
N GLY A 67 -11.97 -22.43 29.35
CA GLY A 67 -12.66 -22.31 28.06
C GLY A 67 -13.64 -21.14 27.96
N VAL A 68 -13.42 -20.07 28.75
CA VAL A 68 -14.25 -18.87 28.69
C VAL A 68 -13.88 -18.08 27.42
N LYS A 69 -14.81 -17.93 26.51
CA LYS A 69 -14.57 -17.24 25.23
C LYS A 69 -14.35 -15.75 25.43
N VAL A 70 -13.47 -15.17 24.66
CA VAL A 70 -13.25 -13.71 24.59
C VAL A 70 -14.58 -13.00 24.32
N ASN A 71 -14.79 -11.85 24.98
CA ASN A 71 -16.02 -11.06 24.99
C ASN A 71 -17.22 -11.70 25.73
N THR A 72 -17.03 -12.81 26.45
CA THR A 72 -18.07 -13.32 27.35
C THR A 72 -18.15 -12.42 28.60
N PRO A 73 -19.33 -11.99 29.05
CA PRO A 73 -19.50 -11.27 30.32
C PRO A 73 -19.02 -12.12 31.50
N ILE A 74 -18.05 -11.63 32.27
CA ILE A 74 -17.46 -12.34 33.41
C ILE A 74 -17.84 -11.71 34.75
N ALA A 75 -18.15 -10.41 34.78
CA ALA A 75 -18.68 -9.71 35.97
C ALA A 75 -19.54 -8.51 35.52
N VAL A 76 -20.26 -7.93 36.47
CA VAL A 76 -21.05 -6.70 36.30
C VAL A 76 -20.62 -5.69 37.37
N LEU A 77 -20.28 -4.49 36.94
CA LEU A 77 -20.06 -3.32 37.79
C LEU A 77 -21.33 -2.49 37.84
N VAL A 78 -21.66 -1.97 39.02
CA VAL A 78 -22.82 -1.12 39.31
C VAL A 78 -22.37 0.18 40.01
N GLU A 79 -23.17 1.24 39.86
CA GLU A 79 -22.97 2.48 40.61
C GLU A 79 -23.54 2.34 42.04
N GLU A 80 -23.11 3.22 42.94
CA GLU A 80 -23.55 3.19 44.35
C GLU A 80 -25.08 3.36 44.46
N GLY A 81 -25.78 2.31 44.94
CA GLY A 81 -27.25 2.27 45.08
C GLY A 81 -28.00 1.56 43.93
N GLU A 82 -27.35 1.03 42.91
CA GLU A 82 -27.96 0.20 41.87
C GLU A 82 -27.93 -1.29 42.22
N SER A 83 -28.98 -2.02 41.81
CA SER A 83 -29.06 -3.48 41.98
C SER A 83 -28.46 -4.21 40.78
N ALA A 84 -27.64 -5.24 41.04
CA ALA A 84 -27.04 -6.09 40.00
C ALA A 84 -28.06 -6.89 39.15
N ASP A 85 -29.31 -7.00 39.57
CA ASP A 85 -30.37 -7.70 38.85
C ASP A 85 -31.01 -6.86 37.68
N ALA A 86 -30.55 -5.60 37.55
CA ALA A 86 -31.00 -4.70 36.43
C ALA A 86 -30.13 -4.80 35.15
N ALA A 87 -29.21 -5.75 35.06
CA ALA A 87 -28.42 -5.95 33.86
C ALA A 87 -29.32 -6.40 32.68
N PRO A 88 -29.27 -5.76 31.51
CA PRO A 88 -30.01 -6.23 30.36
C PRO A 88 -29.57 -7.66 30.03
N ALA A 89 -30.55 -8.57 29.95
CA ALA A 89 -30.32 -9.92 29.46
C ALA A 89 -29.60 -9.85 28.11
N ALA A 90 -28.57 -10.68 27.93
CA ALA A 90 -27.89 -10.81 26.66
C ALA A 90 -28.91 -10.89 25.54
N ALA A 91 -28.78 -10.03 24.54
CA ALA A 91 -29.65 -10.05 23.37
C ALA A 91 -29.63 -11.47 22.79
N ALA A 92 -30.79 -12.14 22.83
CA ALA A 92 -30.95 -13.44 22.20
C ALA A 92 -30.57 -13.29 20.71
N PRO A 93 -29.88 -14.27 20.11
CA PRO A 93 -29.60 -14.23 18.68
C PRO A 93 -30.92 -14.06 17.93
N ALA A 94 -30.92 -13.11 17.00
CA ALA A 94 -32.09 -12.90 16.11
C ALA A 94 -32.53 -14.24 15.50
N PRO A 95 -33.83 -14.52 15.36
CA PRO A 95 -34.28 -15.76 14.79
C PRO A 95 -33.69 -15.91 13.40
N ALA A 96 -33.03 -17.03 13.14
CA ALA A 96 -32.51 -17.39 11.83
C ALA A 96 -33.64 -17.24 10.81
N ALA A 97 -33.42 -16.40 9.80
CA ALA A 97 -34.30 -16.31 8.65
C ALA A 97 -34.50 -17.73 8.11
N ALA A 98 -35.76 -18.09 7.90
CA ALA A 98 -36.14 -19.39 7.37
C ALA A 98 -35.31 -19.67 6.10
N ALA A 99 -34.66 -20.81 6.07
CA ALA A 99 -33.87 -21.25 4.94
C ALA A 99 -34.74 -21.26 3.69
N ALA A 100 -34.34 -20.50 2.69
CA ALA A 100 -34.89 -20.66 1.34
C ALA A 100 -34.62 -22.09 0.87
N PRO A 101 -35.54 -22.72 0.10
CA PRO A 101 -35.33 -24.08 -0.38
C PRO A 101 -34.02 -24.15 -1.15
N ALA A 102 -33.19 -25.19 -0.84
CA ALA A 102 -31.94 -25.43 -1.49
C ALA A 102 -32.11 -25.47 -3.03
N PRO A 103 -31.29 -24.75 -3.80
CA PRO A 103 -31.34 -24.87 -5.23
C PRO A 103 -31.02 -26.32 -5.61
N VAL A 104 -31.85 -26.93 -6.44
CA VAL A 104 -31.64 -28.24 -7.06
C VAL A 104 -30.27 -28.16 -7.75
N ALA A 105 -29.37 -29.08 -7.43
CA ALA A 105 -28.05 -29.17 -8.04
C ALA A 105 -28.19 -29.17 -9.56
N ALA A 106 -27.84 -28.06 -10.20
CA ALA A 106 -27.65 -28.01 -11.63
C ALA A 106 -26.50 -28.95 -11.96
N ALA A 107 -26.69 -29.83 -12.94
CA ALA A 107 -25.63 -30.69 -13.44
C ALA A 107 -24.38 -29.87 -13.75
N ALA A 108 -23.23 -30.32 -13.25
CA ALA A 108 -21.97 -29.64 -13.46
C ALA A 108 -21.78 -29.34 -14.95
N ALA A 109 -21.73 -28.05 -15.29
CA ALA A 109 -21.33 -27.64 -16.62
C ALA A 109 -19.92 -28.18 -16.90
N PRO A 110 -19.61 -28.59 -18.14
CA PRO A 110 -18.26 -29.06 -18.48
C PRO A 110 -17.27 -27.97 -18.08
N ALA A 111 -16.17 -28.38 -17.43
CA ALA A 111 -15.10 -27.48 -16.99
C ALA A 111 -14.70 -26.59 -18.17
N ALA A 112 -14.82 -25.25 -17.97
CA ALA A 112 -14.37 -24.29 -18.97
C ALA A 112 -12.89 -24.55 -19.27
N PRO A 113 -12.45 -24.41 -20.53
CA PRO A 113 -11.05 -24.60 -20.88
C PRO A 113 -10.19 -23.64 -20.04
N VAL A 114 -9.13 -24.18 -19.45
CA VAL A 114 -8.13 -23.40 -18.71
C VAL A 114 -7.66 -22.26 -19.62
N ALA A 115 -7.87 -21.01 -19.19
CA ALA A 115 -7.45 -19.87 -19.97
C ALA A 115 -5.94 -19.94 -20.24
N VAL A 116 -5.57 -19.96 -21.52
CA VAL A 116 -4.16 -19.92 -21.92
C VAL A 116 -3.63 -18.54 -21.54
N VAL A 117 -2.73 -18.49 -20.55
CA VAL A 117 -2.04 -17.25 -20.16
C VAL A 117 -1.08 -16.89 -21.27
N SER A 118 -1.43 -15.91 -22.09
CA SER A 118 -0.48 -15.33 -23.03
C SER A 118 0.43 -14.35 -22.27
N LYS A 119 1.72 -14.33 -22.61
CA LYS A 119 2.64 -13.30 -22.09
C LYS A 119 2.36 -12.03 -22.87
N ALA A 120 2.01 -10.97 -22.13
CA ALA A 120 1.94 -9.64 -22.71
C ALA A 120 3.28 -9.23 -23.35
N SER A 121 3.22 -8.42 -24.41
CA SER A 121 4.42 -7.95 -25.10
C SER A 121 5.22 -7.03 -24.19
N PRO A 122 6.50 -7.29 -23.93
CA PRO A 122 7.37 -6.38 -23.20
C PRO A 122 7.64 -5.11 -24.05
N ASP A 123 8.16 -4.06 -23.39
CA ASP A 123 8.55 -2.79 -24.05
C ASP A 123 9.81 -2.89 -24.93
N TRP A 124 10.29 -4.09 -25.21
CA TRP A 124 11.50 -4.37 -25.99
C TRP A 124 11.27 -5.51 -26.98
N ALA A 125 12.08 -5.53 -28.02
CA ALA A 125 11.96 -6.50 -29.07
C ALA A 125 12.25 -7.94 -28.60
N GLU A 126 11.61 -8.91 -29.21
CA GLU A 126 11.92 -10.33 -28.97
C GLU A 126 13.40 -10.62 -29.31
N GLY A 127 14.09 -11.37 -28.44
CA GLY A 127 15.51 -11.69 -28.58
C GLY A 127 16.45 -10.61 -28.04
N THR A 128 15.94 -9.52 -27.44
CA THR A 128 16.79 -8.55 -26.75
C THR A 128 17.58 -9.25 -25.63
N PRO A 129 18.91 -9.04 -25.55
CA PRO A 129 19.70 -9.58 -24.43
C PRO A 129 19.17 -9.07 -23.10
N MET A 130 19.07 -9.96 -22.14
CA MET A 130 18.53 -9.67 -20.82
C MET A 130 19.58 -9.94 -19.75
N LYS A 131 19.52 -9.18 -18.65
CA LYS A 131 20.27 -9.43 -17.42
C LYS A 131 19.33 -9.40 -16.24
N THR A 132 19.56 -10.29 -15.27
CA THR A 132 18.80 -10.31 -14.02
C THR A 132 19.38 -9.25 -13.08
N MET A 133 18.52 -8.36 -12.57
CA MET A 133 18.88 -7.31 -11.62
C MET A 133 17.83 -7.17 -10.54
N THR A 134 18.25 -6.79 -9.34
CA THR A 134 17.32 -6.30 -8.32
C THR A 134 16.83 -4.89 -8.69
N VAL A 135 15.68 -4.49 -8.15
CA VAL A 135 15.18 -3.11 -8.33
C VAL A 135 16.20 -2.08 -7.82
N ARG A 136 16.87 -2.35 -6.69
CA ARG A 136 17.94 -1.52 -6.14
C ARG A 136 19.09 -1.33 -7.13
N GLU A 137 19.60 -2.40 -7.71
CA GLU A 137 20.67 -2.34 -8.71
C GLU A 137 20.24 -1.60 -9.96
N ALA A 138 19.01 -1.78 -10.40
CA ALA A 138 18.44 -1.12 -11.57
C ALA A 138 18.35 0.41 -11.38
N LEU A 139 17.90 0.87 -10.20
CA LEU A 139 17.89 2.29 -9.84
C LEU A 139 19.28 2.89 -9.79
N ARG A 140 20.22 2.19 -9.13
CA ARG A 140 21.63 2.63 -9.05
C ARG A 140 22.24 2.74 -10.45
N GLU A 141 22.06 1.73 -11.29
CA GLU A 141 22.61 1.72 -12.64
C GLU A 141 22.01 2.83 -13.50
N ALA A 142 20.69 3.09 -13.39
CA ALA A 142 20.03 4.20 -14.07
C ALA A 142 20.67 5.55 -13.73
N MET A 143 20.87 5.83 -12.45
CA MET A 143 21.55 7.06 -12.00
C MET A 143 22.99 7.12 -12.52
N ALA A 144 23.78 6.05 -12.37
CA ALA A 144 25.15 6.01 -12.79
C ALA A 144 25.31 6.25 -14.31
N GLU A 145 24.46 5.62 -15.14
CA GLU A 145 24.47 5.81 -16.59
C GLU A 145 24.18 7.27 -16.98
N GLU A 146 23.17 7.89 -16.38
CA GLU A 146 22.82 9.28 -16.66
C GLU A 146 23.89 10.26 -16.13
N MET A 147 24.49 9.98 -14.99
CA MET A 147 25.60 10.78 -14.45
C MET A 147 26.85 10.67 -15.30
N ARG A 148 27.15 9.53 -15.93
CA ARG A 148 28.27 9.39 -16.90
C ARG A 148 28.00 10.15 -18.18
N GLY A 149 26.74 10.11 -18.64
CA GLY A 149 26.34 10.75 -19.91
C GLY A 149 26.18 12.27 -19.83
N ASN A 150 25.87 12.81 -18.64
CA ASN A 150 25.59 14.23 -18.44
C ASN A 150 26.26 14.78 -17.18
N GLY A 151 27.22 15.69 -17.35
CA GLY A 151 27.95 16.34 -16.27
C GLY A 151 27.12 17.20 -15.32
N ASN A 152 25.89 17.60 -15.72
CA ASN A 152 24.98 18.40 -14.91
C ASN A 152 24.10 17.56 -13.97
N VAL A 153 24.02 16.23 -14.16
CA VAL A 153 23.29 15.33 -13.28
C VAL A 153 24.07 15.09 -12.00
N PHE A 154 23.47 15.29 -10.86
CA PHE A 154 24.06 15.01 -9.56
C PHE A 154 23.01 14.47 -8.58
N LEU A 155 23.47 13.69 -7.60
CA LEU A 155 22.66 13.13 -6.53
C LEU A 155 22.88 13.92 -5.24
N MET A 156 21.80 14.25 -4.52
CA MET A 156 21.87 14.83 -3.19
C MET A 156 20.75 14.30 -2.30
N GLY A 157 21.03 14.23 -1.01
CA GLY A 157 20.08 13.76 0.00
C GLY A 157 20.81 13.36 1.27
N GLU A 158 20.08 12.81 2.22
CA GLU A 158 20.62 12.35 3.49
C GLU A 158 21.32 11.00 3.32
N GLU A 159 22.57 10.90 3.78
CA GLU A 159 23.35 9.65 3.80
C GLU A 159 23.56 9.01 2.41
N VAL A 160 23.41 9.77 1.32
CA VAL A 160 23.53 9.23 -0.05
C VAL A 160 24.97 8.99 -0.48
N GLY A 161 25.93 9.68 0.14
CA GLY A 161 27.36 9.61 -0.19
C GLY A 161 28.13 8.62 0.68
N GLU A 162 28.59 9.05 1.85
CA GLU A 162 29.48 8.27 2.73
C GLU A 162 28.80 6.96 3.21
N TYR A 163 27.54 7.01 3.60
CA TYR A 163 26.76 5.84 4.01
C TYR A 163 26.23 5.02 2.83
N GLN A 164 26.31 5.53 1.60
CA GLN A 164 25.86 4.88 0.37
C GLN A 164 24.35 4.61 0.32
N GLY A 165 23.57 5.51 0.91
CA GLY A 165 22.11 5.42 1.03
C GLY A 165 21.64 4.48 2.13
N ALA A 166 20.51 4.83 2.78
CA ALA A 166 19.88 4.01 3.81
C ALA A 166 19.53 2.60 3.27
N TYR A 167 19.13 2.52 2.01
CA TYR A 167 18.76 1.28 1.32
C TYR A 167 19.82 0.80 0.31
N LYS A 168 21.03 1.40 0.31
CA LYS A 168 22.16 1.06 -0.57
C LYS A 168 21.87 1.23 -2.08
N ILE A 169 20.99 2.16 -2.42
CA ILE A 169 20.70 2.48 -3.83
C ILE A 169 21.81 3.32 -4.46
N SER A 170 22.47 4.17 -3.68
CA SER A 170 23.59 5.01 -4.12
C SER A 170 24.98 4.36 -3.92
N GLN A 171 25.02 3.06 -3.64
CA GLN A 171 26.27 2.35 -3.37
C GLN A 171 27.31 2.52 -4.50
N GLY A 172 28.51 3.01 -4.14
CA GLY A 172 29.64 3.21 -5.06
C GLY A 172 29.56 4.49 -5.91
N LEU A 173 28.45 5.25 -5.86
CA LEU A 173 28.33 6.48 -6.66
C LEU A 173 29.29 7.58 -6.19
N LEU A 174 29.51 7.72 -4.87
CA LEU A 174 30.48 8.68 -4.35
C LEU A 174 31.91 8.39 -4.85
N ASP A 175 32.30 7.10 -4.84
CA ASP A 175 33.64 6.68 -5.31
C ASP A 175 33.81 6.96 -6.80
N GLU A 176 32.77 6.79 -7.61
CA GLU A 176 32.83 6.98 -9.06
C GLU A 176 32.77 8.48 -9.46
N PHE A 177 31.88 9.26 -8.85
CA PHE A 177 31.58 10.63 -9.30
C PHE A 177 32.13 11.73 -8.40
N GLY A 178 32.58 11.39 -7.20
CA GLY A 178 33.13 12.31 -6.22
C GLY A 178 32.11 13.21 -5.51
N PRO A 179 32.57 13.95 -4.45
CA PRO A 179 31.72 14.68 -3.54
C PRO A 179 31.04 15.94 -4.13
N LYS A 180 31.40 16.34 -5.33
CA LYS A 180 30.71 17.42 -6.05
C LYS A 180 29.45 16.93 -6.81
N ARG A 181 29.35 15.64 -7.00
CA ARG A 181 28.28 15.02 -7.78
C ARG A 181 27.40 14.07 -6.94
N VAL A 182 27.88 13.65 -5.78
CA VAL A 182 27.14 12.86 -4.79
C VAL A 182 27.32 13.57 -3.45
N ILE A 183 26.24 14.20 -2.97
CA ILE A 183 26.30 15.22 -1.93
C ILE A 183 25.45 14.77 -0.74
N ASP A 184 26.10 14.49 0.39
CA ASP A 184 25.40 14.33 1.66
C ASP A 184 24.87 15.67 2.17
N THR A 185 23.62 15.72 2.56
CA THR A 185 22.99 16.89 3.14
C THR A 185 22.73 16.68 4.63
N PRO A 186 22.70 17.75 5.44
CA PRO A 186 22.08 17.64 6.76
C PRO A 186 20.60 17.28 6.64
N ILE A 187 20.00 16.76 7.73
CA ILE A 187 18.56 16.46 7.82
C ILE A 187 17.78 17.78 7.77
N THR A 188 17.39 18.17 6.57
CA THR A 188 16.70 19.46 6.29
C THR A 188 15.97 19.36 4.95
N GLU A 189 14.97 18.50 4.84
CA GLU A 189 14.28 18.20 3.56
C GLU A 189 13.75 19.47 2.88
N HIS A 190 13.23 20.42 3.65
CA HIS A 190 12.86 21.73 3.12
C HIS A 190 14.08 22.47 2.53
N GLY A 191 15.21 22.47 3.24
CA GLY A 191 16.41 23.20 2.84
C GLY A 191 17.05 22.59 1.58
N PHE A 192 17.34 21.28 1.58
CA PHE A 192 18.02 20.68 0.45
C PHE A 192 17.12 20.56 -0.80
N ALA A 193 15.80 20.34 -0.64
CA ALA A 193 14.90 20.39 -1.77
C ALA A 193 14.84 21.80 -2.41
N GLY A 194 14.82 22.85 -1.60
CA GLY A 194 14.88 24.24 -2.09
C GLY A 194 16.17 24.55 -2.83
N ILE A 195 17.33 24.10 -2.31
CA ILE A 195 18.64 24.23 -2.98
C ILE A 195 18.61 23.47 -4.31
N ALA A 196 18.09 22.26 -4.35
CA ALA A 196 17.99 21.46 -5.56
C ALA A 196 17.10 22.12 -6.63
N VAL A 197 15.97 22.69 -6.24
CA VAL A 197 15.09 23.46 -7.15
C VAL A 197 15.83 24.66 -7.73
N GLY A 198 16.55 25.41 -6.89
CA GLY A 198 17.41 26.53 -7.34
C GLY A 198 18.52 26.08 -8.30
N ALA A 199 19.13 24.93 -8.04
CA ALA A 199 20.14 24.32 -8.92
C ALA A 199 19.54 23.92 -10.28
N ALA A 200 18.32 23.36 -10.28
CA ALA A 200 17.59 23.03 -11.52
C ALA A 200 17.29 24.28 -12.35
N TRP A 201 16.88 25.38 -11.72
CA TRP A 201 16.71 26.67 -12.40
C TRP A 201 18.01 27.24 -12.96
N GLY A 202 19.15 26.89 -12.31
CA GLY A 202 20.51 27.23 -12.79
C GLY A 202 21.03 26.33 -13.91
N GLY A 203 20.24 25.38 -14.41
CA GLY A 203 20.60 24.50 -15.53
C GLY A 203 21.27 23.19 -15.14
N LEU A 204 21.24 22.82 -13.85
CA LEU A 204 21.67 21.50 -13.38
C LEU A 204 20.49 20.52 -13.36
N ASN A 205 20.78 19.22 -13.25
CA ASN A 205 19.78 18.15 -13.20
C ASN A 205 19.88 17.39 -11.87
N PRO A 206 19.35 17.92 -10.77
CA PRO A 206 19.42 17.25 -9.48
C PRO A 206 18.52 16.03 -9.40
N ILE A 207 19.06 14.97 -8.81
CA ILE A 207 18.32 13.83 -8.27
C ILE A 207 18.30 14.04 -6.75
N VAL A 208 17.11 14.30 -6.21
CA VAL A 208 16.92 14.49 -4.76
C VAL A 208 16.40 13.19 -4.18
N GLU A 209 17.18 12.58 -3.29
CA GLU A 209 16.74 11.41 -2.53
C GLU A 209 16.17 11.84 -1.19
N PHE A 210 14.91 11.53 -0.94
CA PHE A 210 14.36 11.51 0.41
C PHE A 210 14.58 10.12 1.01
N MET A 211 15.02 10.06 2.25
CA MET A 211 15.16 8.77 2.95
C MET A 211 13.86 8.00 2.96
N THR A 212 12.73 8.69 3.05
CA THR A 212 11.39 8.21 2.75
C THR A 212 10.49 9.39 2.35
N PHE A 213 9.52 9.17 1.46
CA PHE A 213 8.54 10.19 1.09
C PHE A 213 7.69 10.67 2.27
N ASN A 214 7.64 9.94 3.38
CA ASN A 214 7.03 10.43 4.62
C ASN A 214 7.67 11.74 5.11
N PHE A 215 8.98 11.93 4.88
CA PHE A 215 9.69 13.16 5.26
C PHE A 215 9.69 14.22 4.15
N ALA A 216 9.40 13.84 2.91
CA ALA A 216 9.21 14.78 1.81
C ALA A 216 8.07 15.78 2.07
N MET A 217 7.17 15.48 3.02
CA MET A 217 6.15 16.43 3.47
C MET A 217 6.74 17.76 3.97
N GLN A 218 7.94 17.75 4.55
CA GLN A 218 8.61 18.99 4.97
C GLN A 218 9.04 19.86 3.79
N ALA A 219 9.27 19.24 2.61
CA ALA A 219 9.67 19.91 1.38
C ALA A 219 8.50 20.19 0.43
N ILE A 220 7.25 19.92 0.82
CA ILE A 220 6.09 19.97 -0.07
C ILE A 220 5.90 21.31 -0.77
N ASP A 221 6.23 22.42 -0.11
CA ASP A 221 6.16 23.76 -0.71
C ASP A 221 7.12 23.90 -1.89
N HIS A 222 8.36 23.45 -1.75
CA HIS A 222 9.34 23.49 -2.84
C HIS A 222 8.97 22.57 -3.99
N ILE A 223 8.36 21.42 -3.71
CA ILE A 223 7.86 20.51 -4.74
C ILE A 223 6.67 21.13 -5.47
N VAL A 224 5.66 21.60 -4.74
CA VAL A 224 4.36 22.02 -5.29
C VAL A 224 4.37 23.45 -5.82
N ASN A 225 4.90 24.39 -5.06
CA ASN A 225 4.88 25.81 -5.43
C ASN A 225 6.11 26.22 -6.24
N SER A 226 7.30 25.76 -5.86
CA SER A 226 8.53 26.14 -6.56
C SER A 226 8.74 25.29 -7.82
N ALA A 227 8.92 23.98 -7.71
CA ALA A 227 9.24 23.12 -8.86
C ALA A 227 8.07 23.03 -9.85
N ALA A 228 6.87 22.67 -9.39
CA ALA A 228 5.74 22.38 -10.27
C ALA A 228 5.12 23.60 -10.94
N LYS A 229 5.22 24.81 -10.36
CA LYS A 229 4.51 25.99 -10.84
C LYS A 229 5.38 27.00 -11.60
N THR A 230 6.68 27.01 -11.36
CA THR A 230 7.57 28.07 -11.89
C THR A 230 7.61 28.09 -13.41
N ASN A 231 7.60 26.95 -14.07
CA ASN A 231 7.54 26.92 -15.54
C ASN A 231 6.30 27.65 -16.07
N TYR A 232 5.13 27.39 -15.51
CA TYR A 232 3.89 28.08 -15.88
C TYR A 232 3.96 29.57 -15.55
N MET A 233 4.38 29.94 -14.34
CA MET A 233 4.44 31.34 -13.90
C MET A 233 5.46 32.18 -14.69
N SER A 234 6.51 31.57 -15.18
CA SER A 234 7.53 32.22 -16.02
C SER A 234 7.15 32.27 -17.52
N GLY A 235 5.98 31.77 -17.90
CA GLY A 235 5.59 31.69 -19.30
C GLY A 235 6.46 30.71 -20.11
N GLY A 236 6.94 29.65 -19.49
CA GLY A 236 7.78 28.63 -20.12
C GLY A 236 9.28 28.97 -20.16
N GLN A 237 9.71 30.10 -19.60
CA GLN A 237 11.11 30.53 -19.65
C GLN A 237 12.01 29.79 -18.67
N LEU A 238 11.46 29.31 -17.56
CA LEU A 238 12.22 28.68 -16.50
C LEU A 238 11.76 27.23 -16.28
N GLY A 239 12.51 26.27 -16.81
CA GLY A 239 12.30 24.85 -16.58
C GLY A 239 12.79 24.41 -15.21
N CYS A 240 12.39 23.20 -14.78
CA CYS A 240 12.84 22.60 -13.53
C CYS A 240 13.11 21.09 -13.74
N PRO A 241 14.23 20.72 -14.38
CA PRO A 241 14.60 19.33 -14.63
C PRO A 241 15.11 18.66 -13.35
N ILE A 242 14.22 18.23 -12.49
CA ILE A 242 14.51 17.66 -11.17
C ILE A 242 13.75 16.36 -10.95
N VAL A 243 14.40 15.39 -10.32
CA VAL A 243 13.76 14.16 -9.85
C VAL A 243 13.75 14.15 -8.33
N PHE A 244 12.59 14.00 -7.76
CA PHE A 244 12.41 13.71 -6.34
C PHE A 244 12.09 12.22 -6.21
N ARG A 245 12.98 11.44 -5.56
CA ARG A 245 12.84 9.99 -5.42
C ARG A 245 13.00 9.51 -3.99
N GLY A 246 12.49 8.35 -3.72
CA GLY A 246 12.63 7.65 -2.44
C GLY A 246 11.52 6.64 -2.19
N PRO A 247 11.64 5.82 -1.13
CA PRO A 247 10.62 4.85 -0.76
C PRO A 247 9.32 5.53 -0.32
N ASN A 248 8.22 4.92 -0.73
CA ASN A 248 6.85 5.35 -0.49
C ASN A 248 6.00 4.14 -0.12
N GLY A 249 4.97 4.32 0.69
CA GLY A 249 4.10 3.25 1.14
C GLY A 249 4.61 2.53 2.38
N ALA A 250 4.03 1.36 2.65
CA ALA A 250 4.37 0.58 3.83
C ALA A 250 5.72 -0.12 3.67
N ALA A 251 6.52 -0.03 4.72
CA ALA A 251 7.72 -0.83 4.92
C ALA A 251 7.42 -1.99 5.90
N ALA A 252 8.41 -2.44 6.64
CA ALA A 252 8.24 -3.50 7.63
C ALA A 252 8.23 -2.92 9.06
N ARG A 253 7.04 -2.78 9.64
CA ARG A 253 6.83 -2.43 11.07
C ARG A 253 7.49 -1.10 11.49
N VAL A 254 7.28 -0.06 10.71
CA VAL A 254 7.80 1.28 10.99
C VAL A 254 6.72 2.26 11.49
N GLY A 255 5.45 1.80 11.53
CA GLY A 255 4.34 2.53 12.14
C GLY A 255 3.77 3.65 11.27
N ALA A 256 2.90 4.47 11.86
CA ALA A 256 2.02 5.38 11.15
C ALA A 256 2.73 6.46 10.33
N GLN A 257 3.79 7.05 10.88
CA GLN A 257 4.50 8.17 10.22
C GLN A 257 5.47 7.73 9.11
N HIS A 258 5.80 6.44 9.00
CA HIS A 258 6.79 5.91 8.07
C HIS A 258 6.19 4.93 7.05
N SER A 259 4.86 4.85 6.94
CA SER A 259 4.18 3.85 6.12
C SER A 259 3.05 4.45 5.29
N GLN A 260 3.14 5.73 4.92
CA GLN A 260 2.11 6.41 4.15
C GLN A 260 2.41 6.33 2.66
N ASP A 261 1.36 6.22 1.85
CA ASP A 261 1.43 6.28 0.39
C ASP A 261 0.97 7.66 -0.10
N TYR A 262 1.86 8.34 -0.81
CA TYR A 262 1.64 9.70 -1.34
C TYR A 262 1.32 9.73 -2.84
N ALA A 263 1.10 8.57 -3.47
CA ALA A 263 0.84 8.46 -4.90
C ALA A 263 -0.30 9.40 -5.34
N ALA A 264 -1.44 9.32 -4.68
CA ALA A 264 -2.61 10.13 -4.99
C ALA A 264 -2.39 11.64 -4.72
N TRP A 265 -1.66 11.99 -3.67
CA TRP A 265 -1.38 13.38 -3.32
C TRP A 265 -0.60 14.09 -4.43
N TYR A 266 0.51 13.51 -4.87
CA TYR A 266 1.33 14.12 -5.92
C TYR A 266 0.69 14.01 -7.30
N ALA A 267 -0.02 12.92 -7.60
CA ALA A 267 -0.73 12.77 -8.86
C ALA A 267 -1.87 13.77 -9.06
N ALA A 268 -2.44 14.31 -7.98
CA ALA A 268 -3.45 15.37 -8.04
C ALA A 268 -2.90 16.74 -8.46
N LEU A 269 -1.56 16.95 -8.44
CA LEU A 269 -0.96 18.27 -8.58
C LEU A 269 -0.55 18.59 -10.03
N PRO A 270 -1.15 19.63 -10.67
CA PRO A 270 -0.71 20.09 -11.98
C PRO A 270 0.73 20.61 -11.96
N GLY A 271 1.50 20.24 -12.99
CA GLY A 271 2.91 20.62 -13.17
C GLY A 271 3.90 19.54 -12.71
N LEU A 272 3.45 18.48 -12.05
CA LEU A 272 4.26 17.31 -11.70
C LEU A 272 4.01 16.16 -12.69
N LYS A 273 5.02 15.33 -12.91
CA LYS A 273 4.88 13.95 -13.37
C LYS A 273 5.07 13.03 -12.19
N VAL A 274 4.31 11.92 -12.15
CA VAL A 274 4.34 10.98 -11.03
C VAL A 274 4.49 9.57 -11.54
N VAL A 275 5.51 8.86 -11.05
CA VAL A 275 5.94 7.55 -11.52
C VAL A 275 6.08 6.62 -10.33
N MET A 276 5.60 5.38 -10.46
CA MET A 276 5.69 4.36 -9.42
C MET A 276 5.93 2.97 -10.06
N PRO A 277 7.20 2.59 -10.29
CA PRO A 277 7.54 1.34 -10.97
C PRO A 277 7.30 0.12 -10.08
N TYR A 278 7.08 -1.03 -10.74
CA TYR A 278 7.01 -2.33 -10.10
C TYR A 278 8.27 -3.17 -10.33
N SER A 279 8.71 -3.33 -11.58
CA SER A 279 9.85 -4.20 -11.92
C SER A 279 11.18 -3.44 -11.98
N ALA A 280 12.29 -4.18 -11.98
CA ALA A 280 13.62 -3.61 -12.17
C ALA A 280 13.77 -2.97 -13.56
N ALA A 281 13.15 -3.53 -14.60
CA ALA A 281 13.14 -2.93 -15.94
C ALA A 281 12.40 -1.59 -15.95
N ASP A 282 11.22 -1.54 -15.30
CA ASP A 282 10.46 -0.29 -15.17
C ASP A 282 11.23 0.74 -14.34
N ALA A 283 11.82 0.32 -13.21
CA ALA A 283 12.63 1.19 -12.36
C ALA A 283 13.80 1.82 -13.14
N LYS A 284 14.55 1.03 -13.91
CA LYS A 284 15.66 1.53 -14.73
C LYS A 284 15.18 2.45 -15.83
N GLY A 285 14.24 1.98 -16.65
CA GLY A 285 13.83 2.71 -17.86
C GLY A 285 13.09 4.01 -17.54
N LEU A 286 12.23 4.01 -16.52
CA LEU A 286 11.49 5.19 -16.08
C LEU A 286 12.37 6.20 -15.33
N LEU A 287 13.36 5.75 -14.53
CA LEU A 287 14.25 6.67 -13.83
C LEU A 287 15.17 7.40 -14.80
N LYS A 288 15.73 6.72 -15.79
CA LYS A 288 16.48 7.37 -16.89
C LYS A 288 15.63 8.39 -17.63
N GLN A 289 14.39 8.05 -17.96
CA GLN A 289 13.43 8.98 -18.56
C GLN A 289 13.14 10.17 -17.64
N ALA A 290 13.02 9.96 -16.32
CA ALA A 290 12.78 11.02 -15.34
C ALA A 290 13.96 12.01 -15.26
N ILE A 291 15.19 11.52 -15.25
CA ILE A 291 16.39 12.36 -15.18
C ILE A 291 16.55 13.22 -16.44
N ARG A 292 16.06 12.72 -17.59
CA ARG A 292 16.10 13.45 -18.87
C ARG A 292 14.92 14.40 -19.08
N ASP A 293 13.89 14.33 -18.23
CA ASP A 293 12.70 15.17 -18.40
C ASP A 293 12.99 16.62 -17.99
N PRO A 294 12.56 17.62 -18.82
CA PRO A 294 12.76 19.02 -18.50
C PRO A 294 11.86 19.55 -17.38
N ASN A 295 10.95 18.73 -16.86
CA ASN A 295 9.98 19.10 -15.82
C ASN A 295 10.18 18.25 -14.56
N PRO A 296 9.65 18.68 -13.41
CA PRO A 296 9.80 17.94 -12.16
C PRO A 296 9.06 16.61 -12.20
N VAL A 297 9.76 15.57 -11.75
CA VAL A 297 9.24 14.21 -11.67
C VAL A 297 9.29 13.73 -10.22
N ILE A 298 8.17 13.24 -9.73
CA ILE A 298 8.05 12.49 -8.48
C ILE A 298 8.18 11.01 -8.83
N PHE A 299 9.21 10.38 -8.28
CA PHE A 299 9.54 8.99 -8.54
C PHE A 299 9.40 8.18 -7.25
N LEU A 300 8.23 7.57 -7.06
CA LEU A 300 7.86 6.83 -5.86
C LEU A 300 8.33 5.39 -5.96
N GLU A 301 9.13 4.97 -5.01
CA GLU A 301 9.67 3.62 -4.94
C GLU A 301 8.98 2.84 -3.82
N ASN A 302 9.13 1.52 -3.80
CA ASN A 302 8.63 0.72 -2.69
C ASN A 302 9.79 -0.10 -2.09
N GLU A 303 9.99 0.03 -0.79
CA GLU A 303 11.11 -0.59 -0.06
C GLU A 303 11.11 -2.11 -0.18
N ILE A 304 9.91 -2.74 -0.15
CA ILE A 304 9.77 -4.20 -0.24
C ILE A 304 10.20 -4.72 -1.61
N LEU A 305 10.13 -3.89 -2.65
CA LEU A 305 10.55 -4.26 -4.00
C LEU A 305 12.07 -4.18 -4.20
N TYR A 306 12.81 -3.43 -3.41
CA TYR A 306 14.25 -3.19 -3.64
C TYR A 306 15.10 -4.44 -3.78
N GLY A 307 14.79 -5.50 -3.04
CA GLY A 307 15.50 -6.78 -3.10
C GLY A 307 14.96 -7.77 -4.13
N ARG A 308 13.86 -7.44 -4.83
CA ARG A 308 13.29 -8.33 -5.83
C ARG A 308 14.04 -8.26 -7.14
N SER A 309 14.29 -9.43 -7.73
CA SER A 309 15.00 -9.56 -9.01
C SER A 309 14.04 -9.73 -10.17
N PHE A 310 14.37 -9.07 -11.29
CA PHE A 310 13.64 -9.13 -12.55
C PHE A 310 14.60 -9.15 -13.72
N GLU A 311 14.12 -9.64 -14.87
CA GLU A 311 14.83 -9.50 -16.12
C GLU A 311 14.77 -8.06 -16.62
N VAL A 312 15.92 -7.49 -16.98
CA VAL A 312 16.10 -6.11 -17.47
C VAL A 312 16.79 -6.16 -18.82
N PRO A 313 16.34 -5.42 -19.85
CA PRO A 313 17.02 -5.32 -21.12
C PRO A 313 18.45 -4.83 -20.99
N ASP A 314 19.41 -5.57 -21.53
CA ASP A 314 20.81 -5.18 -21.57
C ASP A 314 21.08 -4.32 -22.82
N LEU A 315 20.52 -3.12 -22.79
CA LEU A 315 20.62 -2.13 -23.88
C LEU A 315 21.34 -0.90 -23.35
N ALA A 316 22.24 -0.34 -24.17
CA ALA A 316 23.02 0.85 -23.82
C ALA A 316 22.16 2.09 -23.50
N ASP A 317 21.00 2.21 -24.13
CA ASP A 317 20.07 3.34 -23.95
C ASP A 317 18.63 2.86 -23.82
N PHE A 318 18.34 2.22 -22.68
CA PHE A 318 17.01 1.72 -22.36
C PHE A 318 16.22 2.76 -21.54
N THR A 319 15.12 3.27 -22.11
CA THR A 319 14.17 4.15 -21.43
C THR A 319 12.74 3.67 -21.65
N ILE A 320 11.84 4.03 -20.76
CA ILE A 320 10.41 3.79 -20.88
C ILE A 320 9.69 5.15 -20.90
N PRO A 321 8.86 5.44 -21.90
CA PRO A 321 8.16 6.71 -21.99
C PRO A 321 7.06 6.81 -20.92
N PHE A 322 6.85 8.02 -20.40
CA PHE A 322 5.74 8.29 -19.49
C PHE A 322 4.39 8.21 -20.20
N GLY A 323 3.35 7.84 -19.45
CA GLY A 323 1.99 7.72 -19.97
C GLY A 323 1.78 6.45 -20.81
N LYS A 324 2.59 5.42 -20.56
CA LYS A 324 2.44 4.09 -21.18
C LYS A 324 2.33 3.03 -20.10
N ALA A 325 1.13 2.49 -19.94
CA ALA A 325 0.87 1.33 -19.10
C ALA A 325 1.43 0.06 -19.76
N ARG A 326 1.65 -0.96 -18.94
CA ARG A 326 2.08 -2.28 -19.40
C ARG A 326 1.00 -3.31 -19.11
N VAL A 327 0.58 -4.06 -20.13
CA VAL A 327 -0.22 -5.26 -19.93
C VAL A 327 0.74 -6.39 -19.56
N TRP A 328 0.76 -6.77 -18.29
CA TRP A 328 1.60 -7.87 -17.78
C TRP A 328 1.05 -9.23 -18.14
N ARG A 329 -0.25 -9.32 -18.22
CA ARG A 329 -0.98 -10.54 -18.51
C ARG A 329 -2.22 -10.20 -19.31
N GLU A 330 -2.42 -10.84 -20.44
CA GLU A 330 -3.66 -10.71 -21.19
C GLU A 330 -4.77 -11.55 -20.56
N GLY A 331 -6.01 -11.05 -20.65
CA GLY A 331 -7.19 -11.71 -20.12
C GLY A 331 -8.46 -11.27 -20.82
N THR A 332 -9.57 -11.99 -20.55
CA THR A 332 -10.85 -11.77 -21.23
C THR A 332 -12.03 -11.55 -20.31
N ASP A 333 -11.93 -11.89 -19.03
CA ASP A 333 -13.08 -11.92 -18.12
C ASP A 333 -13.14 -10.71 -17.18
N VAL A 334 -12.00 -10.14 -16.82
CA VAL A 334 -11.87 -9.01 -15.89
C VAL A 334 -10.56 -8.27 -16.12
N THR A 335 -10.57 -6.96 -15.97
CA THR A 335 -9.36 -6.11 -15.91
C THR A 335 -8.98 -5.86 -14.46
N ILE A 336 -7.71 -6.12 -14.11
CA ILE A 336 -7.11 -5.71 -12.83
C ILE A 336 -6.09 -4.63 -13.14
N VAL A 337 -6.28 -3.43 -12.58
CA VAL A 337 -5.37 -2.29 -12.77
C VAL A 337 -4.62 -2.04 -11.47
N SER A 338 -3.30 -1.92 -11.54
CA SER A 338 -2.48 -1.66 -10.37
C SER A 338 -1.19 -0.90 -10.72
N PHE A 339 -0.35 -0.66 -9.73
CA PHE A 339 0.97 -0.03 -9.85
C PHE A 339 1.80 -0.33 -8.58
N GLY A 340 3.12 -0.13 -8.65
CA GLY A 340 4.02 -0.36 -7.53
C GLY A 340 3.84 -1.73 -6.89
N ILE A 341 3.84 -1.82 -5.57
CA ILE A 341 3.72 -3.10 -4.83
C ILE A 341 2.38 -3.79 -5.08
N GLY A 342 1.31 -3.04 -5.39
CA GLY A 342 -0.01 -3.59 -5.70
C GLY A 342 0.00 -4.59 -6.85
N MET A 343 0.94 -4.46 -7.79
CA MET A 343 1.16 -5.42 -8.87
C MET A 343 1.48 -6.83 -8.37
N THR A 344 2.16 -6.96 -7.22
CA THR A 344 2.40 -8.27 -6.60
C THR A 344 1.08 -8.97 -6.31
N TYR A 345 0.17 -8.29 -5.63
CA TYR A 345 -1.13 -8.84 -5.24
C TYR A 345 -2.00 -9.14 -6.47
N ALA A 346 -1.96 -8.24 -7.47
CA ALA A 346 -2.70 -8.40 -8.72
C ALA A 346 -2.25 -9.63 -9.52
N LEU A 347 -0.94 -9.84 -9.68
CA LEU A 347 -0.39 -10.96 -10.42
C LEU A 347 -0.61 -12.29 -9.70
N GLU A 348 -0.37 -12.35 -8.38
CA GLU A 348 -0.66 -13.54 -7.57
C GLU A 348 -2.16 -13.90 -7.57
N ALA A 349 -3.04 -12.90 -7.53
CA ALA A 349 -4.48 -13.13 -7.63
C ALA A 349 -4.86 -13.67 -9.01
N ALA A 350 -4.30 -13.11 -10.08
CA ALA A 350 -4.55 -13.58 -11.44
C ALA A 350 -4.12 -15.04 -11.64
N ASP A 351 -3.03 -15.49 -11.00
CA ASP A 351 -2.61 -16.90 -11.04
C ASP A 351 -3.62 -17.82 -10.32
N LYS A 352 -4.13 -17.39 -9.15
CA LYS A 352 -5.16 -18.16 -8.43
C LYS A 352 -6.48 -18.20 -9.19
N LEU A 353 -6.90 -17.06 -9.77
CA LEU A 353 -8.11 -16.94 -10.55
C LEU A 353 -8.08 -17.79 -11.83
N ALA A 354 -6.92 -17.94 -12.46
CA ALA A 354 -6.76 -18.83 -13.62
C ALA A 354 -7.03 -20.30 -13.26
N ALA A 355 -6.65 -20.73 -12.07
CA ALA A 355 -6.98 -22.07 -11.58
C ALA A 355 -8.50 -22.28 -11.39
N ASP A 356 -9.24 -21.20 -11.10
CA ASP A 356 -10.69 -21.18 -11.00
C ASP A 356 -11.40 -20.90 -12.34
N GLY A 357 -10.65 -20.85 -13.46
CA GLY A 357 -11.17 -20.61 -14.81
C GLY A 357 -11.58 -19.16 -15.07
N ILE A 358 -10.99 -18.18 -14.39
CA ILE A 358 -11.18 -16.75 -14.63
C ILE A 358 -9.92 -16.17 -15.27
N SER A 359 -10.08 -15.60 -16.47
CA SER A 359 -9.01 -15.00 -17.28
C SER A 359 -8.89 -13.51 -16.96
N ALA A 360 -7.99 -13.14 -16.04
CA ALA A 360 -7.76 -11.77 -15.65
C ALA A 360 -6.68 -11.11 -16.54
N GLU A 361 -7.01 -9.94 -17.11
CA GLU A 361 -6.03 -9.02 -17.69
C GLU A 361 -5.44 -8.15 -16.60
N VAL A 362 -4.09 -8.11 -16.49
CA VAL A 362 -3.40 -7.35 -15.46
C VAL A 362 -2.60 -6.23 -16.10
N ILE A 363 -2.93 -5.00 -15.69
CA ILE A 363 -2.33 -3.76 -16.19
C ILE A 363 -1.55 -3.09 -15.08
N ASP A 364 -0.28 -2.79 -15.35
CA ASP A 364 0.57 -1.92 -14.55
C ASP A 364 0.56 -0.50 -15.13
N LEU A 365 0.07 0.47 -14.38
CA LEU A 365 0.04 1.86 -14.80
C LEU A 365 1.44 2.46 -14.95
N ARG A 366 2.40 2.09 -14.09
CA ARG A 366 3.77 2.60 -14.02
C ARG A 366 3.86 4.12 -13.82
N THR A 367 3.01 4.88 -14.50
CA THR A 367 2.91 6.34 -14.39
C THR A 367 1.50 6.74 -13.95
N LEU A 368 1.44 7.55 -12.89
CA LEU A 368 0.19 8.01 -12.30
C LEU A 368 -0.18 9.42 -12.77
N ARG A 369 0.80 10.12 -13.37
CA ARG A 369 0.62 11.38 -14.05
C ARG A 369 1.73 11.56 -15.09
N PRO A 370 1.41 11.49 -16.40
CA PRO A 370 0.11 11.17 -16.99
C PRO A 370 -0.26 9.69 -16.85
N ILE A 371 -1.57 9.39 -16.74
CA ILE A 371 -2.11 8.03 -16.79
C ILE A 371 -2.37 7.62 -18.25
N ASP A 372 -2.10 6.36 -18.60
CA ASP A 372 -2.49 5.75 -19.87
C ASP A 372 -3.95 5.28 -19.83
N TYR A 373 -4.87 6.23 -19.97
CA TYR A 373 -6.31 5.93 -19.97
C TYR A 373 -6.71 5.04 -21.14
N ASP A 374 -6.07 5.19 -22.29
CA ASP A 374 -6.44 4.45 -23.50
C ASP A 374 -6.24 2.95 -23.33
N THR A 375 -5.10 2.54 -22.73
CA THR A 375 -4.85 1.13 -22.41
C THR A 375 -5.86 0.59 -21.40
N VAL A 376 -6.16 1.35 -20.33
CA VAL A 376 -7.13 0.92 -19.30
C VAL A 376 -8.54 0.79 -19.92
N LEU A 377 -9.00 1.79 -20.66
CA LEU A 377 -10.34 1.79 -21.25
C LEU A 377 -10.49 0.69 -22.30
N ALA A 378 -9.49 0.47 -23.16
CA ALA A 378 -9.50 -0.63 -24.12
C ALA A 378 -9.63 -2.01 -23.46
N SER A 379 -8.93 -2.21 -22.35
CA SER A 379 -9.03 -3.43 -21.54
C SER A 379 -10.42 -3.59 -20.91
N VAL A 380 -10.95 -2.53 -20.28
CA VAL A 380 -12.29 -2.55 -19.68
C VAL A 380 -13.37 -2.82 -20.73
N MET A 381 -13.29 -2.21 -21.90
CA MET A 381 -14.23 -2.45 -23.00
C MET A 381 -14.15 -3.89 -23.53
N LYS A 382 -13.00 -4.56 -23.39
CA LYS A 382 -12.82 -5.97 -23.77
C LYS A 382 -13.38 -6.92 -22.72
N THR A 383 -13.14 -6.64 -21.43
CA THR A 383 -13.41 -7.57 -20.32
C THR A 383 -14.73 -7.30 -19.59
N ASN A 384 -15.31 -6.12 -19.77
CA ASN A 384 -16.56 -5.62 -19.20
C ASN A 384 -16.57 -5.51 -17.65
N ARG A 385 -15.44 -5.73 -16.99
CA ARG A 385 -15.30 -5.71 -15.53
C ARG A 385 -13.96 -5.14 -15.12
N CYS A 386 -13.92 -4.40 -14.02
CA CYS A 386 -12.69 -3.80 -13.55
C CYS A 386 -12.56 -3.86 -12.02
N VAL A 387 -11.34 -4.19 -11.57
CA VAL A 387 -10.90 -4.07 -10.18
C VAL A 387 -9.60 -3.26 -10.19
N THR A 388 -9.52 -2.23 -9.34
CA THR A 388 -8.26 -1.48 -9.14
C THR A 388 -7.64 -1.86 -7.81
N VAL A 389 -6.31 -1.91 -7.74
CA VAL A 389 -5.56 -2.35 -6.56
C VAL A 389 -4.43 -1.37 -6.27
N GLU A 390 -4.41 -0.79 -5.10
CA GLU A 390 -3.36 0.12 -4.64
C GLU A 390 -3.12 0.03 -3.13
N GLU A 391 -1.93 0.44 -2.69
CA GLU A 391 -1.56 0.41 -1.28
C GLU A 391 -2.12 1.59 -0.49
N GLY A 392 -2.36 2.72 -1.16
CA GLY A 392 -2.81 3.97 -0.57
C GLY A 392 -4.16 3.89 0.13
N PHE A 393 -4.53 5.00 0.77
CA PHE A 393 -5.82 5.12 1.46
C PHE A 393 -6.99 5.25 0.47
N PRO A 394 -8.21 4.82 0.86
CA PRO A 394 -9.33 4.74 -0.07
C PRO A 394 -9.84 6.11 -0.54
N VAL A 395 -9.79 7.14 0.33
CA VAL A 395 -10.32 8.47 -0.01
C VAL A 395 -9.38 9.22 -0.94
N GLY A 396 -9.88 9.60 -2.13
CA GLY A 396 -9.11 10.33 -3.13
C GLY A 396 -8.04 9.51 -3.85
N SER A 397 -8.12 8.19 -3.80
CA SER A 397 -7.17 7.26 -4.39
C SER A 397 -7.12 7.33 -5.93
N ILE A 398 -6.06 6.78 -6.53
CA ILE A 398 -5.92 6.64 -7.99
C ILE A 398 -7.04 5.77 -8.56
N GLY A 399 -7.41 4.69 -7.87
CA GLY A 399 -8.51 3.81 -8.26
C GLY A 399 -9.86 4.52 -8.26
N ASN A 400 -10.12 5.42 -7.30
CA ASN A 400 -11.32 6.25 -7.32
C ASN A 400 -11.37 7.17 -8.54
N HIS A 401 -10.23 7.79 -8.90
CA HIS A 401 -10.13 8.61 -10.09
C HIS A 401 -10.38 7.78 -11.36
N LEU A 402 -9.75 6.60 -11.46
CA LEU A 402 -9.97 5.69 -12.59
C LEU A 402 -11.42 5.22 -12.67
N SER A 403 -12.06 4.90 -11.53
CA SER A 403 -13.48 4.52 -11.49
C SER A 403 -14.37 5.60 -12.08
N ALA A 404 -14.10 6.88 -11.75
CA ALA A 404 -14.83 8.02 -12.33
C ALA A 404 -14.60 8.14 -13.84
N VAL A 405 -13.36 8.00 -14.32
CA VAL A 405 -13.03 8.05 -15.76
C VAL A 405 -13.65 6.88 -16.53
N ILE A 406 -13.63 5.68 -15.98
CA ILE A 406 -14.27 4.49 -16.58
C ILE A 406 -15.78 4.69 -16.65
N MET A 407 -16.39 5.21 -15.58
CA MET A 407 -17.82 5.53 -15.55
C MET A 407 -18.17 6.58 -16.63
N GLU A 408 -17.34 7.60 -16.82
CA GLU A 408 -17.58 8.66 -17.82
C GLU A 408 -17.43 8.15 -19.26
N ARG A 409 -16.44 7.26 -19.53
CA ARG A 409 -16.02 6.94 -20.89
C ARG A 409 -16.31 5.51 -21.35
N ALA A 410 -16.63 4.61 -20.45
CA ALA A 410 -16.84 3.19 -20.72
C ALA A 410 -18.05 2.59 -19.97
N PHE A 411 -18.99 3.41 -19.47
CA PHE A 411 -20.16 2.96 -18.72
C PHE A 411 -20.95 1.86 -19.45
N ASP A 412 -21.20 2.05 -20.74
CA ASP A 412 -22.00 1.12 -21.54
C ASP A 412 -21.36 -0.27 -21.72
N TYR A 413 -20.09 -0.41 -21.31
CA TYR A 413 -19.34 -1.67 -21.38
C TYR A 413 -19.30 -2.39 -20.02
N LEU A 414 -19.76 -1.77 -18.93
CA LEU A 414 -19.62 -2.35 -17.60
C LEU A 414 -20.76 -3.32 -17.27
N ASP A 415 -20.43 -4.56 -16.95
CA ASP A 415 -21.36 -5.57 -16.43
C ASP A 415 -21.48 -5.53 -14.89
N ALA A 416 -20.53 -4.87 -14.20
CA ALA A 416 -20.48 -4.73 -12.76
C ALA A 416 -19.87 -3.37 -12.36
N PRO A 417 -20.15 -2.86 -11.14
CA PRO A 417 -19.43 -1.70 -10.60
C PRO A 417 -17.92 -1.94 -10.56
N VAL A 418 -17.14 -0.88 -10.80
CA VAL A 418 -15.69 -0.93 -10.57
C VAL A 418 -15.42 -1.06 -9.07
N ILE A 419 -14.69 -2.08 -8.65
CA ILE A 419 -14.26 -2.24 -7.25
C ILE A 419 -12.85 -1.68 -7.11
N ASN A 420 -12.68 -0.76 -6.15
CA ASN A 420 -11.39 -0.20 -5.80
C ASN A 420 -10.91 -0.80 -4.47
N LEU A 421 -9.79 -1.54 -4.52
CA LEU A 421 -9.12 -2.11 -3.35
C LEU A 421 -7.95 -1.22 -2.95
N CYS A 422 -8.01 -0.72 -1.73
CA CYS A 422 -7.02 0.15 -1.10
C CYS A 422 -6.56 -0.42 0.24
N GLY A 423 -5.49 0.12 0.80
CA GLY A 423 -5.21 -0.02 2.22
C GLY A 423 -6.41 0.39 3.07
N LYS A 424 -6.44 -0.03 4.31
CA LYS A 424 -7.55 0.34 5.23
C LYS A 424 -7.43 1.82 5.61
N ASP A 425 -8.57 2.47 5.85
CA ASP A 425 -8.64 3.87 6.24
C ASP A 425 -8.29 4.05 7.73
N VAL A 426 -7.05 3.69 8.06
CA VAL A 426 -6.47 3.78 9.41
C VAL A 426 -5.00 4.18 9.32
N PRO A 427 -4.44 4.91 10.30
CA PRO A 427 -3.00 5.05 10.42
C PRO A 427 -2.34 3.68 10.54
N MET A 428 -1.19 3.47 9.87
CA MET A 428 -0.53 2.17 9.84
C MET A 428 -0.15 1.71 11.26
N PRO A 429 -0.66 0.55 11.73
CA PRO A 429 -0.28 0.00 13.03
C PRO A 429 1.19 -0.43 13.06
N TYR A 430 1.81 -0.36 14.25
CA TYR A 430 3.18 -0.83 14.47
C TYR A 430 3.25 -2.37 14.59
N ALA A 431 2.25 -3.00 15.20
CA ALA A 431 2.23 -4.44 15.43
C ALA A 431 2.08 -5.20 14.10
N ALA A 432 2.94 -6.19 13.85
CA ALA A 432 3.05 -6.89 12.57
C ALA A 432 1.75 -7.56 12.09
N ASN A 433 0.94 -8.08 13.01
CA ASN A 433 -0.36 -8.67 12.70
C ASN A 433 -1.40 -7.62 12.28
N LEU A 434 -1.40 -6.45 12.93
CA LEU A 434 -2.28 -5.35 12.60
C LEU A 434 -1.85 -4.64 11.31
N GLU A 435 -0.53 -4.49 11.08
CA GLU A 435 0.01 -3.98 9.82
C GLU A 435 -0.50 -4.80 8.63
N LYS A 436 -0.44 -6.15 8.73
CA LYS A 436 -0.96 -7.04 7.69
C LYS A 436 -2.46 -6.89 7.45
N LEU A 437 -3.24 -6.56 8.48
CA LEU A 437 -4.69 -6.32 8.36
C LEU A 437 -5.00 -4.96 7.75
N ALA A 438 -4.08 -3.99 7.85
CA ALA A 438 -4.23 -2.66 7.28
C ALA A 438 -3.88 -2.59 5.78
N LEU A 439 -3.13 -3.55 5.26
CA LEU A 439 -2.71 -3.64 3.87
C LEU A 439 -3.70 -4.45 3.02
N VAL A 440 -3.67 -4.21 1.70
CA VAL A 440 -4.37 -5.06 0.72
C VAL A 440 -3.72 -6.43 0.66
N THR A 441 -4.53 -7.45 0.46
CA THR A 441 -4.07 -8.85 0.33
C THR A 441 -4.47 -9.46 -1.01
N THR A 442 -3.71 -10.46 -1.46
CA THR A 442 -4.06 -11.27 -2.64
C THR A 442 -5.44 -11.92 -2.53
N ALA A 443 -5.87 -12.30 -1.30
CA ALA A 443 -7.18 -12.89 -1.07
C ALA A 443 -8.31 -11.89 -1.35
N GLU A 444 -8.18 -10.65 -0.86
CA GLU A 444 -9.16 -9.60 -1.14
C GLU A 444 -9.26 -9.29 -2.64
N VAL A 445 -8.15 -9.35 -3.38
CA VAL A 445 -8.19 -9.17 -4.85
C VAL A 445 -8.95 -10.32 -5.51
N VAL A 446 -8.71 -11.57 -5.10
CA VAL A 446 -9.45 -12.74 -5.62
C VAL A 446 -10.95 -12.60 -5.33
N ASP A 447 -11.32 -12.22 -4.09
CA ASP A 447 -12.72 -12.07 -3.70
C ASP A 447 -13.42 -10.95 -4.45
N ALA A 448 -12.75 -9.80 -4.64
CA ALA A 448 -13.27 -8.70 -5.42
C ALA A 448 -13.50 -9.08 -6.89
N VAL A 449 -12.55 -9.78 -7.50
CA VAL A 449 -12.70 -10.28 -8.88
C VAL A 449 -13.85 -11.26 -8.99
N LYS A 450 -13.96 -12.22 -8.08
CA LYS A 450 -15.09 -13.16 -8.05
C LYS A 450 -16.43 -12.44 -7.90
N SER A 451 -16.48 -11.40 -7.07
CA SER A 451 -17.68 -10.59 -6.88
C SER A 451 -18.13 -9.90 -8.17
N VAL A 452 -17.23 -9.25 -8.91
CA VAL A 452 -17.57 -8.59 -10.19
C VAL A 452 -17.85 -9.61 -11.31
N CYS A 453 -17.33 -10.83 -11.20
CA CYS A 453 -17.61 -11.93 -12.12
C CYS A 453 -18.87 -12.74 -11.73
N TYR A 454 -19.55 -12.41 -10.63
CA TYR A 454 -20.71 -13.12 -10.09
C TYR A 454 -20.44 -14.62 -9.82
N ARG A 455 -19.26 -14.94 -9.27
CA ARG A 455 -18.83 -16.31 -8.96
C ARG A 455 -18.41 -16.49 -7.50
#